data_ba949ae8aa59d92d318fb311d22e7647
#
_entry.id   ba949ae8aa59d92d318fb311d22e7647
#
_cell.length_a   1.000
_cell.length_b   1.000
_cell.length_c   1.000
_cell.angle_alpha   90.00
_cell.angle_beta   90.00
_cell.angle_gamma   90.00
#
_symmetry.space_group_name_H-M   'P 1'
#
loop_
_entity.id
_entity.type
_entity.pdbx_description
1 polymer ?
#
loop_
_entity_poly.entity_id
_entity_poly.type
_entity_poly.pdbx_seq_one_letter_code
_entity_poly.pdbx_strand_id
1 'polypeptide(L)'
;GLLVTLKDDAGKVLSVQHCSVGFRKVEIKNGNLLVNGVPIMIKGVNRHEMHPDLGRAVSVDSMVKDILLMKQHNINAVRTSHYTNDPRWYDLCDYYGIYVLDETDLETHGFGTVGDINRLSDDPEWERAYLDRMERMVERDKNHPSVIIWSLGNESGFGRNHRQMAEWTRKVDPTRPIHY
;
A
#
# COMPACT_ATOMS: atom_id res chain seq x y z
N GLY A 1 -13.31 14.72 -8.34
CA GLY A 1 -13.02 15.17 -6.97
C GLY A 1 -14.25 15.14 -6.09
N LEU A 2 -14.03 15.02 -4.79
CA LEU A 2 -15.03 15.14 -3.74
C LEU A 2 -14.74 16.39 -2.92
N LEU A 3 -15.78 17.21 -2.66
CA LEU A 3 -15.70 18.35 -1.77
C LEU A 3 -16.48 18.04 -0.49
N VAL A 4 -15.80 18.13 0.65
CA VAL A 4 -16.41 18.00 1.97
C VAL A 4 -16.46 19.39 2.60
N THR A 5 -17.67 19.88 2.89
CA THR A 5 -17.90 21.24 3.38
C THR A 5 -18.45 21.19 4.81
N LEU A 6 -17.72 21.78 5.73
CA LEU A 6 -18.19 22.02 7.10
C LEU A 6 -18.93 23.37 7.15
N LYS A 7 -20.13 23.37 7.72
CA LYS A 7 -20.97 24.56 7.89
C LYS A 7 -21.36 24.71 9.36
N ASP A 8 -21.59 25.93 9.80
CA ASP A 8 -22.24 26.21 11.09
C ASP A 8 -23.78 26.03 11.00
N ASP A 9 -24.45 26.18 12.13
CA ASP A 9 -25.91 26.04 12.23
C ASP A 9 -26.68 27.07 11.38
N ALA A 10 -26.08 28.20 11.04
CA ALA A 10 -26.63 29.22 10.14
C ALA A 10 -26.36 28.94 8.66
N GLY A 11 -25.68 27.82 8.34
CA GLY A 11 -25.35 27.43 6.97
C GLY A 11 -24.11 28.12 6.39
N LYS A 12 -23.39 28.92 7.17
CA LYS A 12 -22.12 29.57 6.76
C LYS A 12 -21.04 28.50 6.62
N VAL A 13 -20.30 28.54 5.52
CA VAL A 13 -19.17 27.65 5.27
C VAL A 13 -18.02 28.02 6.21
N LEU A 14 -17.56 27.06 7.00
CA LEU A 14 -16.42 27.18 7.92
C LEU A 14 -15.15 26.61 7.31
N SER A 15 -15.25 25.52 6.56
CA SER A 15 -14.11 24.86 5.92
C SER A 15 -14.57 24.06 4.70
N VAL A 16 -13.69 23.94 3.71
CA VAL A 16 -13.86 23.06 2.55
C VAL A 16 -12.61 22.24 2.39
N GLN A 17 -12.79 20.92 2.33
CA GLN A 17 -11.72 19.97 2.02
C GLN A 17 -11.99 19.32 0.67
N HIS A 18 -10.98 19.24 -0.15
CA HIS A 18 -11.02 18.54 -1.44
C HIS A 18 -10.22 17.25 -1.33
N CYS A 19 -10.77 16.16 -1.84
CA CYS A 19 -10.02 14.93 -2.09
C CYS A 19 -10.40 14.33 -3.44
N SER A 20 -9.44 13.64 -4.04
CA SER A 20 -9.68 12.84 -5.23
C SER A 20 -10.21 11.49 -4.83
N VAL A 21 -11.21 10.99 -5.56
CA VAL A 21 -11.77 9.65 -5.36
C VAL A 21 -11.81 8.92 -6.68
N GLY A 22 -11.57 7.62 -6.65
CA GLY A 22 -11.65 6.75 -7.80
C GLY A 22 -12.42 5.46 -7.47
N PHE A 23 -13.07 4.90 -8.47
CA PHE A 23 -13.79 3.65 -8.36
C PHE A 23 -13.14 2.60 -9.24
N ARG A 24 -12.91 1.42 -8.71
CA ARG A 24 -12.40 0.27 -9.46
C ARG A 24 -12.86 -1.01 -8.79
N LYS A 25 -12.84 -2.09 -9.52
CA LYS A 25 -13.04 -3.44 -9.02
C LYS A 25 -11.76 -4.24 -9.26
N VAL A 26 -11.26 -4.90 -8.23
CA VAL A 26 -10.12 -5.82 -8.33
C VAL A 26 -10.63 -7.22 -8.05
N GLU A 27 -10.26 -8.19 -8.89
CA GLU A 27 -10.70 -9.58 -8.76
C GLU A 27 -9.57 -10.53 -9.16
N ILE A 28 -9.54 -11.70 -8.53
CA ILE A 28 -8.82 -12.86 -9.06
C ILE A 28 -9.85 -13.83 -9.62
N LYS A 29 -9.81 -14.09 -10.92
CA LYS A 29 -10.73 -15.01 -11.61
C LYS A 29 -10.00 -15.86 -12.61
N ASN A 30 -10.22 -17.17 -12.53
CA ASN A 30 -9.57 -18.16 -13.42
C ASN A 30 -8.03 -18.02 -13.44
N GLY A 31 -7.43 -17.76 -12.28
CA GLY A 31 -5.98 -17.57 -12.15
C GLY A 31 -5.43 -16.23 -12.65
N ASN A 32 -6.29 -15.31 -13.09
CA ASN A 32 -5.88 -13.98 -13.57
C ASN A 32 -6.28 -12.90 -12.57
N LEU A 33 -5.41 -11.90 -12.42
CA LEU A 33 -5.74 -10.64 -11.74
C LEU A 33 -6.45 -9.72 -12.73
N LEU A 34 -7.65 -9.26 -12.35
CA LEU A 34 -8.47 -8.37 -13.17
C LEU A 34 -8.64 -7.02 -12.47
N VAL A 35 -8.59 -5.95 -13.25
CA VAL A 35 -9.05 -4.63 -12.84
C VAL A 35 -10.18 -4.21 -13.78
N ASN A 36 -11.34 -3.88 -13.19
CA ASN A 36 -12.57 -3.54 -13.92
C ASN A 36 -12.98 -4.61 -14.96
N GLY A 37 -12.79 -5.89 -14.61
CA GLY A 37 -13.13 -7.02 -15.46
C GLY A 37 -12.13 -7.33 -16.58
N VAL A 38 -11.05 -6.55 -16.70
CA VAL A 38 -9.99 -6.77 -17.69
C VAL A 38 -8.77 -7.43 -17.04
N PRO A 39 -8.31 -8.58 -17.55
CA PRO A 39 -7.06 -9.18 -17.09
C PRO A 39 -5.88 -8.22 -17.27
N ILE A 40 -5.08 -8.05 -16.24
CA ILE A 40 -3.87 -7.23 -16.29
C ILE A 40 -2.63 -8.10 -16.07
N MET A 41 -1.53 -7.70 -16.73
CA MET A 41 -0.21 -8.21 -16.40
C MET A 41 0.54 -7.15 -15.61
N ILE A 42 0.98 -7.51 -14.41
CA ILE A 42 1.83 -6.63 -13.61
C ILE A 42 3.23 -6.60 -14.22
N LYS A 43 3.62 -5.43 -14.72
CA LYS A 43 4.98 -5.10 -15.14
C LYS A 43 5.51 -4.11 -14.11
N GLY A 44 5.91 -4.63 -12.94
CA GLY A 44 6.18 -3.84 -11.76
C GLY A 44 7.65 -3.79 -11.38
N VAL A 45 7.95 -2.84 -10.51
CA VAL A 45 9.24 -2.69 -9.83
C VAL A 45 9.03 -2.55 -8.33
N ASN A 46 10.05 -2.93 -7.56
CA ASN A 46 10.16 -2.56 -6.15
C ASN A 46 10.75 -1.16 -6.06
N ARG A 47 10.19 -0.31 -5.21
CA ARG A 47 10.67 1.05 -4.99
C ARG A 47 10.94 1.28 -3.51
N HIS A 48 12.18 1.71 -3.22
CA HIS A 48 12.52 2.30 -1.94
C HIS A 48 12.35 3.82 -2.00
N GLU A 49 11.84 4.43 -0.92
CA GLU A 49 11.89 5.88 -0.75
C GLU A 49 13.29 6.31 -0.36
N MET A 50 14.12 6.62 -1.36
CA MET A 50 15.49 7.01 -1.14
C MET A 50 15.95 8.01 -2.20
N HIS A 51 16.64 9.06 -1.74
CA HIS A 51 17.26 10.07 -2.59
C HIS A 51 18.77 10.03 -2.37
N PRO A 52 19.61 10.16 -3.43
CA PRO A 52 21.07 10.05 -3.30
C PRO A 52 21.68 11.05 -2.31
N ASP A 53 21.13 12.26 -2.21
CA ASP A 53 21.66 13.31 -1.35
C ASP A 53 20.88 13.50 -0.04
N LEU A 54 19.60 13.18 -0.03
CA LEU A 54 18.67 13.46 1.09
C LEU A 54 18.29 12.21 1.89
N GLY A 55 18.77 11.05 1.50
CA GLY A 55 18.45 9.77 2.13
C GLY A 55 16.95 9.47 1.99
N ARG A 56 16.28 9.24 3.10
CA ARG A 56 14.83 8.89 3.11
C ARG A 56 13.87 10.08 3.02
N ALA A 57 14.38 11.31 2.94
CA ALA A 57 13.58 12.51 2.73
C ALA A 57 13.40 12.76 1.23
N VAL A 58 12.38 12.14 0.63
CA VAL A 58 12.12 12.21 -0.82
C VAL A 58 11.16 13.35 -1.12
N SER A 59 11.54 14.21 -2.07
CA SER A 59 10.69 15.31 -2.53
C SER A 59 9.61 14.84 -3.50
N VAL A 60 8.55 15.64 -3.67
CA VAL A 60 7.51 15.38 -4.68
C VAL A 60 8.11 15.32 -6.09
N ASP A 61 9.05 16.18 -6.41
CA ASP A 61 9.71 16.19 -7.72
C ASP A 61 10.46 14.88 -8.00
N SER A 62 11.11 14.30 -6.98
CA SER A 62 11.75 12.99 -7.10
C SER A 62 10.72 11.89 -7.32
N MET A 63 9.60 11.92 -6.59
CA MET A 63 8.50 10.95 -6.78
C MET A 63 7.92 11.02 -8.19
N VAL A 64 7.67 12.23 -8.70
CA VAL A 64 7.18 12.44 -10.07
C VAL A 64 8.19 11.92 -11.09
N LYS A 65 9.48 12.16 -10.88
CA LYS A 65 10.54 11.65 -11.77
C LYS A 65 10.54 10.12 -11.80
N ASP A 66 10.41 9.46 -10.65
CA ASP A 66 10.30 8.00 -10.58
C ASP A 66 9.11 7.48 -11.38
N ILE A 67 7.94 8.09 -11.23
CA ILE A 67 6.73 7.71 -11.96
C ILE A 67 6.89 7.92 -13.47
N LEU A 68 7.45 9.05 -13.90
CA LEU A 68 7.69 9.33 -15.31
C LEU A 68 8.65 8.31 -15.93
N LEU A 69 9.70 7.92 -15.21
CA LEU A 69 10.61 6.87 -15.64
C LEU A 69 9.88 5.52 -15.76
N MET A 70 9.06 5.15 -14.79
CA MET A 70 8.23 3.94 -14.87
C MET A 70 7.35 3.95 -16.14
N LYS A 71 6.66 5.05 -16.40
CA LYS A 71 5.80 5.20 -17.59
C LYS A 71 6.59 5.09 -18.89
N GLN A 72 7.76 5.73 -18.98
CA GLN A 72 8.64 5.69 -20.16
C GLN A 72 9.14 4.28 -20.45
N HIS A 73 9.30 3.46 -19.43
CA HIS A 73 9.75 2.07 -19.56
C HIS A 73 8.61 1.03 -19.53
N ASN A 74 7.35 1.46 -19.75
CA ASN A 74 6.17 0.59 -19.75
C ASN A 74 5.97 -0.21 -18.46
N ILE A 75 6.41 0.34 -17.32
CA ILE A 75 6.14 -0.18 -15.99
C ILE A 75 4.78 0.36 -15.56
N ASN A 76 3.90 -0.53 -15.12
CA ASN A 76 2.52 -0.19 -14.75
C ASN A 76 2.20 -0.40 -13.27
N ALA A 77 3.15 -0.93 -12.50
CA ALA A 77 2.94 -1.22 -11.09
C ALA A 77 4.20 -0.96 -10.26
N VAL A 78 3.99 -0.67 -8.99
CA VAL A 78 5.06 -0.49 -8.01
C VAL A 78 4.69 -1.21 -6.71
N ARG A 79 5.66 -1.90 -6.11
CA ARG A 79 5.58 -2.37 -4.73
C ARG A 79 6.33 -1.39 -3.85
N THR A 80 5.67 -0.90 -2.79
CA THR A 80 6.27 0.02 -1.82
C THR A 80 7.18 -0.77 -0.87
N SER A 81 8.36 -1.10 -1.35
CA SER A 81 9.30 -1.96 -0.65
C SER A 81 10.15 -1.19 0.36
N HIS A 82 10.25 -1.58 1.62
CA HIS A 82 9.46 -2.60 2.31
C HIS A 82 8.71 -1.93 3.45
N TYR A 83 7.97 -0.89 3.15
CA TYR A 83 7.23 -0.02 4.07
C TYR A 83 6.26 0.87 3.31
N THR A 84 5.23 1.36 4.00
CA THR A 84 4.34 2.37 3.43
C THR A 84 5.12 3.64 3.06
N ASN A 85 4.85 4.17 1.86
CA ASN A 85 5.51 5.37 1.35
C ASN A 85 4.84 6.66 1.85
N ASP A 86 5.43 7.82 1.51
CA ASP A 86 4.84 9.13 1.74
C ASP A 86 3.39 9.18 1.19
N PRO A 87 2.41 9.72 1.93
CA PRO A 87 1.02 9.77 1.46
C PRO A 87 0.84 10.39 0.06
N ARG A 88 1.66 11.39 -0.29
CA ARG A 88 1.63 12.02 -1.62
C ARG A 88 2.01 11.09 -2.76
N TRP A 89 2.76 10.01 -2.46
CA TRP A 89 3.08 8.98 -3.45
C TRP A 89 1.84 8.31 -4.00
N TYR A 90 0.87 8.01 -3.15
CA TYR A 90 -0.38 7.36 -3.55
C TYR A 90 -1.27 8.29 -4.37
N ASP A 91 -1.36 9.57 -4.00
CA ASP A 91 -2.04 10.59 -4.83
C ASP A 91 -1.43 10.69 -6.23
N LEU A 92 -0.10 10.64 -6.32
CA LEU A 92 0.60 10.63 -7.60
C LEU A 92 0.35 9.35 -8.39
N CYS A 93 0.36 8.18 -7.75
CA CYS A 93 0.02 6.90 -8.39
C CYS A 93 -1.42 6.89 -8.91
N ASP A 94 -2.37 7.45 -8.14
CA ASP A 94 -3.75 7.64 -8.57
C ASP A 94 -3.84 8.53 -9.82
N TYR A 95 -3.11 9.64 -9.83
CA TYR A 95 -3.13 10.61 -10.92
C TYR A 95 -2.47 10.08 -12.20
N TYR A 96 -1.30 9.45 -12.08
CA TYR A 96 -0.53 8.96 -13.22
C TYR A 96 -0.93 7.56 -13.70
N GLY A 97 -1.76 6.85 -12.93
CA GLY A 97 -2.24 5.51 -13.28
C GLY A 97 -1.15 4.44 -13.12
N ILE A 98 -0.51 4.37 -11.97
CA ILE A 98 0.41 3.31 -11.56
C ILE A 98 -0.31 2.44 -10.51
N TYR A 99 -0.39 1.14 -10.75
CA TYR A 99 -0.90 0.21 -9.72
C TYR A 99 0.07 0.10 -8.55
N VAL A 100 -0.46 0.00 -7.34
CA VAL A 100 0.34 -0.10 -6.12
C VAL A 100 0.06 -1.42 -5.42
N LEU A 101 1.14 -2.13 -5.10
CA LEU A 101 1.16 -3.16 -4.06
C LEU A 101 1.68 -2.46 -2.80
N ASP A 102 0.77 -2.13 -1.90
CA ASP A 102 1.11 -1.36 -0.70
C ASP A 102 1.57 -2.30 0.40
N GLU A 103 2.77 -2.05 0.91
CA GLU A 103 3.45 -2.99 1.80
C GLU A 103 3.56 -2.44 3.22
N THR A 104 3.19 -3.29 4.15
CA THR A 104 3.32 -3.04 5.59
C THR A 104 4.80 -2.92 5.96
N ASP A 105 5.12 -1.96 6.82
CA ASP A 105 6.46 -1.79 7.41
C ASP A 105 6.78 -2.94 8.37
N LEU A 106 7.12 -4.08 7.78
CA LEU A 106 7.39 -5.32 8.48
C LEU A 106 8.49 -6.10 7.77
N GLU A 107 9.64 -6.19 8.42
CA GLU A 107 10.75 -7.02 7.98
C GLU A 107 11.55 -7.50 9.20
N THR A 108 11.69 -8.82 9.34
CA THR A 108 12.42 -9.45 10.46
C THR A 108 13.47 -10.44 9.99
N HIS A 109 13.96 -10.25 8.75
CA HIS A 109 14.93 -11.10 8.06
C HIS A 109 16.17 -11.42 8.91
N GLY A 110 16.61 -10.48 9.76
CA GLY A 110 17.76 -10.65 10.64
C GLY A 110 17.71 -11.90 11.53
N PHE A 111 16.51 -12.38 11.89
CA PHE A 111 16.38 -13.62 12.68
C PHE A 111 16.73 -14.89 11.89
N GLY A 112 16.80 -14.83 10.56
CA GLY A 112 17.34 -15.89 9.73
C GLY A 112 18.82 -16.19 10.02
N THR A 113 19.59 -15.20 10.45
CA THR A 113 21.01 -15.36 10.80
C THR A 113 21.23 -16.21 12.05
N VAL A 114 20.21 -16.31 12.92
CA VAL A 114 20.22 -17.18 14.13
C VAL A 114 19.42 -18.46 13.92
N GLY A 115 19.02 -18.74 12.67
CA GLY A 115 18.35 -19.97 12.29
C GLY A 115 16.84 -20.03 12.60
N ASP A 116 16.23 -18.90 12.94
CA ASP A 116 14.80 -18.82 13.28
C ASP A 116 14.13 -17.59 12.67
N ILE A 117 13.90 -17.63 11.38
CA ILE A 117 13.26 -16.54 10.64
C ILE A 117 11.80 -16.29 11.08
N ASN A 118 11.16 -17.28 11.68
CA ASN A 118 9.76 -17.20 12.14
C ASN A 118 9.64 -16.65 13.58
N ARG A 119 10.73 -16.39 14.25
CA ARG A 119 10.76 -16.06 15.67
C ARG A 119 9.70 -15.03 16.09
N LEU A 120 9.65 -13.89 15.40
CA LEU A 120 8.67 -12.85 15.71
C LEU A 120 7.31 -13.11 15.04
N SER A 121 7.30 -13.74 13.88
CA SER A 121 6.06 -13.99 13.15
C SER A 121 5.20 -15.09 13.76
N ASP A 122 5.77 -15.99 14.56
CA ASP A 122 5.04 -17.03 15.30
C ASP A 122 4.83 -16.69 16.79
N ASP A 123 5.54 -15.69 17.33
CA ASP A 123 5.42 -15.30 18.73
C ASP A 123 4.15 -14.47 18.96
N PRO A 124 3.22 -14.96 19.83
CA PRO A 124 1.97 -14.27 20.14
C PRO A 124 2.16 -12.90 20.80
N GLU A 125 3.29 -12.66 21.48
CA GLU A 125 3.57 -11.36 22.09
C GLU A 125 3.74 -10.25 21.04
N TRP A 126 4.10 -10.60 19.80
CA TRP A 126 4.27 -9.67 18.68
C TRP A 126 3.01 -9.48 17.85
N GLU A 127 1.93 -10.25 18.09
CA GLU A 127 0.69 -10.18 17.29
C GLU A 127 0.17 -8.75 17.16
N ARG A 128 0.10 -8.02 18.29
CA ARG A 128 -0.42 -6.63 18.28
C ARG A 128 0.46 -5.70 17.44
N ALA A 129 1.78 -5.87 17.46
CA ALA A 129 2.70 -5.07 16.67
C ALA A 129 2.55 -5.32 15.15
N TYR A 130 2.28 -6.57 14.77
CA TYR A 130 1.99 -6.95 13.38
C TYR A 130 0.66 -6.36 12.90
N LEU A 131 -0.40 -6.54 13.69
CA LEU A 131 -1.73 -6.00 13.39
C LEU A 131 -1.74 -4.47 13.31
N ASP A 132 -1.13 -3.77 14.27
CA ASP A 132 -1.12 -2.30 14.30
C ASP A 132 -0.51 -1.70 13.02
N ARG A 133 0.56 -2.29 12.48
CA ARG A 133 1.15 -1.86 11.21
C ARG A 133 0.19 -2.03 10.05
N MET A 134 -0.45 -3.18 9.96
CA MET A 134 -1.43 -3.46 8.90
C MET A 134 -2.67 -2.58 9.01
N GLU A 135 -3.20 -2.43 10.22
CA GLU A 135 -4.35 -1.56 10.51
C GLU A 135 -4.09 -0.13 10.05
N ARG A 136 -2.95 0.44 10.44
CA ARG A 136 -2.58 1.82 10.07
C ARG A 136 -2.41 2.01 8.57
N MET A 137 -1.77 1.07 7.90
CA MET A 137 -1.60 1.11 6.45
C MET A 137 -2.95 1.09 5.74
N VAL A 138 -3.78 0.09 6.04
CA VAL A 138 -5.09 -0.06 5.39
C VAL A 138 -5.99 1.14 5.67
N GLU A 139 -6.07 1.60 6.93
CA GLU A 139 -6.91 2.75 7.29
C GLU A 139 -6.46 4.04 6.59
N ARG A 140 -5.17 4.24 6.42
CA ARG A 140 -4.62 5.41 5.73
C ARG A 140 -4.89 5.36 4.23
N ASP A 141 -4.67 4.19 3.59
CA ASP A 141 -4.49 4.12 2.14
C ASP A 141 -5.67 3.44 1.41
N LYS A 142 -6.68 2.93 2.13
CA LYS A 142 -7.85 2.22 1.54
C LYS A 142 -8.62 3.03 0.50
N ASN A 143 -8.55 4.36 0.54
CA ASN A 143 -9.28 5.22 -0.39
C ASN A 143 -8.51 5.50 -1.70
N HIS A 144 -7.27 5.02 -1.83
CA HIS A 144 -6.50 5.15 -3.07
C HIS A 144 -6.90 4.07 -4.09
N PRO A 145 -7.46 4.44 -5.26
CA PRO A 145 -7.83 3.47 -6.29
C PRO A 145 -6.61 2.78 -6.92
N SER A 146 -5.43 3.40 -6.88
CA SER A 146 -4.18 2.80 -7.36
C SER A 146 -3.74 1.60 -6.53
N VAL A 147 -4.05 1.57 -5.23
CA VAL A 147 -3.75 0.43 -4.36
C VAL A 147 -4.66 -0.74 -4.74
N ILE A 148 -4.09 -1.78 -5.34
CA ILE A 148 -4.84 -2.95 -5.82
C ILE A 148 -4.52 -4.24 -5.07
N ILE A 149 -3.44 -4.27 -4.30
CA ILE A 149 -3.00 -5.41 -3.49
C ILE A 149 -2.45 -4.88 -2.16
N TRP A 150 -2.80 -5.56 -1.06
CA TRP A 150 -2.18 -5.37 0.24
C TRP A 150 -1.06 -6.38 0.45
N SER A 151 0.14 -5.92 0.82
CA SER A 151 1.28 -6.78 1.14
C SER A 151 1.56 -6.81 2.63
N LEU A 152 1.70 -8.01 3.20
CA LEU A 152 1.86 -8.21 4.64
C LEU A 152 3.27 -7.88 5.15
N GLY A 153 4.21 -7.57 4.28
CA GLY A 153 5.60 -7.27 4.62
C GLY A 153 6.60 -8.04 3.78
N ASN A 154 7.84 -8.06 4.24
CA ASN A 154 8.97 -8.66 3.54
C ASN A 154 9.77 -9.59 4.46
N GLU A 155 10.26 -10.68 3.91
CA GLU A 155 11.32 -11.58 4.44
C GLU A 155 11.29 -11.80 5.96
N SER A 156 10.12 -12.11 6.52
CA SER A 156 9.91 -12.30 7.97
C SER A 156 9.51 -13.73 8.32
N GLY A 157 9.77 -14.69 7.44
CA GLY A 157 9.17 -16.01 7.54
C GLY A 157 7.66 -15.94 7.33
N PHE A 158 6.92 -16.96 7.73
CA PHE A 158 5.46 -16.95 7.67
C PHE A 158 4.88 -17.64 8.90
N GLY A 159 4.32 -16.85 9.81
CA GLY A 159 3.82 -17.33 11.08
C GLY A 159 2.37 -16.96 11.35
N ARG A 160 1.94 -17.27 12.59
CA ARG A 160 0.58 -16.98 13.07
C ARG A 160 0.20 -15.50 12.93
N ASN A 161 1.15 -14.59 13.18
CA ASN A 161 0.89 -13.16 13.16
C ASN A 161 0.57 -12.65 11.74
N HIS A 162 1.21 -13.21 10.71
CA HIS A 162 0.83 -12.94 9.32
C HIS A 162 -0.59 -13.43 8.99
N ARG A 163 -1.00 -14.59 9.53
CA ARG A 163 -2.37 -15.11 9.35
C ARG A 163 -3.38 -14.16 9.98
N GLN A 164 -3.12 -13.66 11.19
CA GLN A 164 -3.97 -12.68 11.87
C GLN A 164 -4.08 -11.37 11.06
N MET A 165 -2.96 -10.84 10.53
CA MET A 165 -2.98 -9.69 9.62
C MET A 165 -3.86 -9.95 8.40
N ALA A 166 -3.70 -11.10 7.75
CA ALA A 166 -4.47 -11.46 6.56
C ALA A 166 -5.96 -11.65 6.87
N GLU A 167 -6.31 -12.27 7.98
CA GLU A 167 -7.70 -12.46 8.42
C GLU A 167 -8.37 -11.11 8.72
N TRP A 168 -7.68 -10.24 9.47
CA TRP A 168 -8.18 -8.90 9.75
C TRP A 168 -8.39 -8.11 8.46
N THR A 169 -7.40 -8.11 7.56
CA THR A 169 -7.47 -7.37 6.30
C THR A 169 -8.64 -7.84 5.43
N ARG A 170 -8.84 -9.16 5.28
CA ARG A 170 -9.99 -9.70 4.53
C ARG A 170 -11.34 -9.29 5.11
N LYS A 171 -11.39 -9.10 6.43
CA LYS A 171 -12.62 -8.68 7.12
C LYS A 171 -12.93 -7.20 6.87
N VAL A 172 -11.92 -6.33 6.88
CA VAL A 172 -12.13 -4.88 6.74
C VAL A 172 -12.09 -4.41 5.28
N ASP A 173 -11.30 -5.07 4.44
CA ASP A 173 -11.24 -4.80 3.00
C ASP A 173 -11.23 -6.10 2.18
N PRO A 174 -12.41 -6.67 1.89
CA PRO A 174 -12.52 -7.85 1.03
C PRO A 174 -12.32 -7.53 -0.46
N THR A 175 -12.06 -6.28 -0.83
CA THR A 175 -12.03 -5.82 -2.23
C THR A 175 -10.67 -5.95 -2.88
N ARG A 176 -9.61 -6.19 -2.10
CA ARG A 176 -8.23 -6.32 -2.58
C ARG A 176 -7.64 -7.68 -2.21
N PRO A 177 -6.87 -8.31 -3.12
CA PRO A 177 -6.05 -9.46 -2.79
C PRO A 177 -4.97 -9.11 -1.75
N ILE A 178 -4.48 -10.15 -1.09
CA ILE A 178 -3.37 -10.06 -0.14
C ILE A 178 -2.18 -10.81 -0.73
N HIS A 179 -1.01 -10.21 -0.60
CA HIS A 179 0.30 -10.73 -1.02
C HIS A 179 1.21 -10.91 0.20
N TYR A 180 2.06 -11.93 0.11
CA TYR A 180 3.22 -12.10 0.98
C TYR A 180 4.26 -13.00 0.31
#